data_cf6cdaa24fd0ce51093c5ed75838c691
#
_entry.id   cf6cdaa24fd0ce51093c5ed75838c691
#
_cell.length_a   1.000
_cell.length_b   1.000
_cell.length_c   1.000
_cell.angle_alpha   90.00
_cell.angle_beta   90.00
_cell.angle_gamma   90.00
#
_symmetry.space_group_name_H-M   'P 1'
#
loop_
_entity.id
_entity.type
_entity.pdbx_description
1 polymer ?
#
loop_
_entity_poly.entity_id
_entity_poly.type
_entity_poly.pdbx_seq_one_letter_code
_entity_poly.pdbx_strand_id
1 'polypeptide(L)'
;MLTFRGAALGALLLASAGLFATAPAAHPEPAPSGVTITADLKLNRDGVLEVVEQVEVPPDGTFQMSLPLRLQVRDDVERRFKVTDVDTKGAGTATVANDQFTIEAKPGTSTFTYSVHNLVSDAPGSQVFNWIGVVRSDIAAISATLISPSFEMGIVDCKLGPPGNTRACADVKTEVDGVLYLEQTDLHKGDAIDLTLQLPPNTVPSNADVRDDSAAGPFAFTTPVLVAFGVLVLALIGLVAFALRARRQNAAAGTGSQTLDPLLREGERVQFVSPDGVLPGEAGLLLDEHVDPVDIAATVVDLAVRRYIRVQPLSDTDWRITRVNTPDDQLRGYEKAVYLALLPDGTDAVTMTELRAPGRVQSGPVRTALLDDAVARGTFADRRRPGLAGWLGGALIVAGIAATIGLALTAGHALVGVAIALAGIATVLLPKYLPVRTAHGLALSGQIRALQRGLEATRREQVPPIDQETVFSRALPFMVIGSRADNWIRAFRDLNPSADAQPGLYWFGGFERDRNLQRFAGHFPFFITALEGLFAPER
;
A
#
# COMPACT_ATOMS: atom_id res chain seq x y z
N MET A 1 -5.21 10.97 -49.50
CA MET A 1 -6.23 11.05 -50.58
C MET A 1 -6.87 12.40 -50.49
N LEU A 2 -6.44 13.29 -51.37
CA LEU A 2 -7.21 13.95 -52.45
C LEU A 2 -8.18 15.01 -51.90
N THR A 3 -8.22 16.23 -52.32
CA THR A 3 -7.80 16.96 -53.53
C THR A 3 -8.04 18.46 -53.31
N PHE A 4 -7.14 19.27 -53.58
CA PHE A 4 -7.02 20.35 -54.53
C PHE A 4 -8.32 20.88 -55.21
N ARG A 5 -8.43 22.22 -55.25
CA ARG A 5 -8.75 23.12 -56.42
C ARG A 5 -9.23 24.44 -55.85
N GLY A 6 -8.81 25.62 -56.21
CA GLY A 6 -8.10 26.12 -57.36
C GLY A 6 -8.73 27.44 -57.79
N ALA A 7 -7.87 28.43 -57.94
CA ALA A 7 -7.91 29.54 -58.92
C ALA A 7 -9.21 30.41 -59.04
N ALA A 8 -9.17 31.71 -59.22
CA ALA A 8 -8.52 32.51 -60.24
C ALA A 8 -8.65 34.01 -59.89
N LEU A 9 -7.62 34.83 -60.03
CA LEU A 9 -7.38 35.79 -61.07
C LEU A 9 -8.52 36.78 -61.44
N GLY A 10 -8.23 38.04 -61.12
CA GLY A 10 -8.99 39.17 -61.70
C GLY A 10 -8.22 40.47 -61.46
N ALA A 11 -7.28 40.73 -62.37
CA ALA A 11 -6.65 42.04 -62.51
C ALA A 11 -7.63 43.02 -63.14
N LEU A 12 -7.70 44.21 -62.58
CA LEU A 12 -8.24 45.38 -63.34
C LEU A 12 -7.43 46.62 -63.00
N LEU A 13 -6.54 46.97 -63.91
CA LEU A 13 -5.96 48.31 -64.08
C LEU A 13 -7.05 49.31 -64.48
N LEU A 14 -7.12 50.44 -63.81
CA LEU A 14 -7.57 51.68 -64.42
C LEU A 14 -6.86 52.87 -63.81
N ALA A 15 -6.11 53.51 -64.67
CA ALA A 15 -5.51 54.83 -64.49
C ALA A 15 -6.53 55.91 -64.42
N SER A 16 -6.35 56.97 -63.67
CA SER A 16 -6.31 58.29 -64.20
C SER A 16 -6.32 59.41 -63.16
N ALA A 17 -5.52 60.36 -63.42
CA ALA A 17 -5.69 61.79 -63.31
C ALA A 17 -5.57 62.44 -61.91
N GLY A 18 -4.49 63.17 -61.79
CA GLY A 18 -4.18 64.09 -60.73
C GLY A 18 -5.24 65.17 -60.48
N LEU A 19 -5.34 65.38 -59.17
CA LEU A 19 -5.78 66.68 -58.67
C LEU A 19 -4.81 67.05 -57.54
N PHE A 20 -4.01 68.09 -57.74
CA PHE A 20 -3.28 68.76 -56.72
C PHE A 20 -4.28 69.37 -55.72
N ALA A 21 -4.60 68.71 -54.65
CA ALA A 21 -5.22 69.31 -53.49
C ALA A 21 -4.09 69.77 -52.54
N THR A 22 -4.04 71.04 -52.32
CA THR A 22 -3.21 71.70 -51.27
C THR A 22 -3.48 70.99 -49.94
N ALA A 23 -2.44 70.35 -49.34
CA ALA A 23 -2.50 69.84 -48.02
C ALA A 23 -2.88 70.94 -47.03
N PRO A 24 -3.93 70.83 -46.23
CA PRO A 24 -4.12 71.70 -45.08
C PRO A 24 -2.90 71.58 -44.15
N ALA A 25 -2.41 72.72 -43.70
CA ALA A 25 -1.38 72.80 -42.69
C ALA A 25 -1.82 71.95 -41.49
N ALA A 26 -1.01 70.95 -41.14
CA ALA A 26 -1.22 70.17 -39.90
C ALA A 26 -1.26 71.20 -38.76
N HIS A 27 -2.43 71.32 -38.16
CA HIS A 27 -2.51 71.98 -36.86
C HIS A 27 -1.79 71.07 -35.88
N PRO A 28 -0.89 71.59 -35.05
CA PRO A 28 -0.33 70.79 -33.98
C PRO A 28 -1.50 70.31 -33.12
N GLU A 29 -1.66 69.03 -33.02
CA GLU A 29 -2.60 68.42 -32.09
C GLU A 29 -2.27 68.95 -30.68
N PRO A 30 -3.24 69.43 -29.89
CA PRO A 30 -2.97 69.94 -28.58
C PRO A 30 -2.33 68.83 -27.74
N ALA A 31 -1.22 69.15 -27.08
CA ALA A 31 -0.57 68.19 -26.21
C ALA A 31 -1.57 67.58 -25.21
N PRO A 32 -1.59 66.27 -25.00
CA PRO A 32 -2.55 65.62 -24.12
C PRO A 32 -2.48 66.25 -22.73
N SER A 33 -3.60 66.70 -22.22
CA SER A 33 -3.70 67.27 -20.86
C SER A 33 -3.78 66.13 -19.85
N GLY A 34 -2.65 65.75 -19.29
CA GLY A 34 -2.60 64.67 -18.30
C GLY A 34 -1.19 64.11 -18.13
N VAL A 35 -1.05 63.01 -17.40
CA VAL A 35 0.23 62.34 -17.22
C VAL A 35 0.67 61.74 -18.57
N THR A 36 1.92 62.00 -18.94
CA THR A 36 2.55 61.39 -20.12
C THR A 36 3.77 60.57 -19.74
N ILE A 37 3.94 59.41 -20.41
CA ILE A 37 5.05 58.50 -20.18
C ILE A 37 5.80 58.30 -21.50
N THR A 38 7.13 58.41 -21.44
CA THR A 38 8.02 58.00 -22.51
C THR A 38 8.96 56.91 -21.92
N ALA A 39 8.97 55.73 -22.51
CA ALA A 39 9.76 54.63 -22.02
C ALA A 39 10.68 54.05 -23.11
N ASP A 40 11.95 53.94 -22.82
CA ASP A 40 12.95 53.24 -23.63
C ASP A 40 13.29 51.91 -23.00
N LEU A 41 12.94 50.82 -23.67
CA LEU A 41 13.18 49.45 -23.20
C LEU A 41 14.25 48.78 -24.06
N LYS A 42 15.19 48.14 -23.44
CA LYS A 42 16.26 47.41 -24.10
C LYS A 42 16.43 46.02 -23.51
N LEU A 43 16.10 45.03 -24.29
CA LEU A 43 16.39 43.63 -23.94
C LEU A 43 17.88 43.35 -24.23
N ASN A 44 18.67 43.09 -23.19
CA ASN A 44 20.09 42.80 -23.33
C ASN A 44 20.35 41.35 -23.76
N ARG A 45 21.59 41.06 -24.17
CA ARG A 45 21.99 39.68 -24.60
C ARG A 45 21.97 38.63 -23.49
N ASP A 46 21.91 39.05 -22.25
CA ASP A 46 21.75 38.21 -21.07
C ASP A 46 20.29 37.96 -20.68
N GLY A 47 19.34 38.47 -21.46
CA GLY A 47 17.90 38.30 -21.25
C GLY A 47 17.31 39.26 -20.21
N VAL A 48 18.07 40.26 -19.75
CA VAL A 48 17.60 41.27 -18.83
C VAL A 48 17.03 42.45 -19.62
N LEU A 49 15.86 42.94 -19.21
CA LEU A 49 15.25 44.14 -19.76
C LEU A 49 15.69 45.37 -18.96
N GLU A 50 16.45 46.27 -19.57
CA GLU A 50 16.74 47.59 -19.04
C GLU A 50 15.61 48.53 -19.47
N VAL A 51 15.08 49.28 -18.51
CA VAL A 51 13.98 50.24 -18.73
C VAL A 51 14.44 51.63 -18.24
N VAL A 52 14.26 52.62 -19.13
CA VAL A 52 14.38 54.03 -18.77
C VAL A 52 13.04 54.66 -19.06
N GLU A 53 12.35 55.06 -18.03
CA GLU A 53 10.98 55.57 -18.10
C GLU A 53 10.95 57.03 -17.61
N GLN A 54 10.55 57.93 -18.47
CA GLN A 54 10.37 59.35 -18.14
C GLN A 54 8.86 59.61 -18.01
N VAL A 55 8.48 60.09 -16.84
CA VAL A 55 7.10 60.42 -16.49
C VAL A 55 6.98 61.90 -16.30
N GLU A 56 6.07 62.54 -17.05
CA GLU A 56 5.73 63.92 -16.88
C GLU A 56 4.35 64.06 -16.22
N VAL A 57 4.30 64.66 -15.06
CA VAL A 57 3.10 64.80 -14.23
C VAL A 57 2.69 66.27 -14.20
N PRO A 58 1.46 66.61 -14.58
CA PRO A 58 0.96 67.99 -14.52
C PRO A 58 0.89 68.49 -13.07
N PRO A 59 0.80 69.85 -12.89
CA PRO A 59 0.88 70.46 -11.54
C PRO A 59 -0.14 69.93 -10.53
N ASP A 60 -1.31 69.53 -10.97
CA ASP A 60 -2.39 69.04 -10.13
C ASP A 60 -2.53 67.50 -10.17
N GLY A 61 -1.56 66.80 -10.80
CA GLY A 61 -1.59 65.35 -11.01
C GLY A 61 -0.77 64.57 -10.01
N THR A 62 -1.01 63.25 -9.96
CA THR A 62 -0.16 62.25 -9.33
C THR A 62 -0.05 61.06 -10.22
N PHE A 63 1.08 60.39 -10.23
CA PHE A 63 1.30 59.19 -11.00
C PHE A 63 1.67 58.02 -10.10
N GLN A 64 1.06 56.87 -10.35
CA GLN A 64 1.45 55.60 -9.76
C GLN A 64 1.28 54.48 -10.79
N MET A 65 2.31 53.64 -10.92
CA MET A 65 2.28 52.40 -11.71
C MET A 65 2.85 51.27 -10.89
N SER A 66 2.40 50.06 -11.12
CA SER A 66 2.95 48.86 -10.47
C SER A 66 3.17 47.72 -11.46
N LEU A 67 4.33 47.06 -11.30
CA LEU A 67 4.63 45.78 -11.93
C LEU A 67 4.43 44.68 -10.89
N PRO A 68 3.50 43.74 -11.10
CA PRO A 68 3.36 42.56 -10.22
C PRO A 68 4.59 41.67 -10.41
N LEU A 69 5.29 41.32 -9.32
CA LEU A 69 6.46 40.44 -9.37
C LEU A 69 6.05 38.96 -9.25
N ARG A 70 4.79 38.69 -8.92
CA ARG A 70 4.16 37.39 -9.00
C ARG A 70 2.88 37.49 -9.81
N LEU A 71 2.79 36.69 -10.85
CA LEU A 71 1.64 36.64 -11.73
C LEU A 71 1.11 35.21 -11.78
N GLN A 72 -0.12 35.01 -11.34
CA GLN A 72 -0.84 33.75 -11.52
C GLN A 72 -1.27 33.66 -12.98
N VAL A 73 -0.70 32.71 -13.72
CA VAL A 73 -1.01 32.50 -15.14
C VAL A 73 -2.19 31.52 -15.31
N ARG A 74 -2.26 30.54 -14.40
CA ARG A 74 -3.38 29.57 -14.21
C ARG A 74 -3.44 29.21 -12.74
N ASP A 75 -4.45 28.43 -12.33
CA ASP A 75 -4.68 28.06 -10.93
C ASP A 75 -3.44 27.44 -10.23
N ASP A 76 -2.55 26.83 -11.00
CA ASP A 76 -1.38 26.07 -10.56
C ASP A 76 -0.06 26.51 -11.21
N VAL A 77 -0.09 27.60 -12.02
CA VAL A 77 1.12 28.12 -12.68
C VAL A 77 1.36 29.55 -12.26
N GLU A 78 2.44 29.77 -11.52
CA GLU A 78 2.91 31.08 -11.08
C GLU A 78 4.16 31.48 -11.85
N ARG A 79 4.18 32.71 -12.37
CA ARG A 79 5.35 33.33 -12.98
C ARG A 79 5.90 34.42 -12.07
N ARG A 80 7.22 34.44 -11.91
CA ARG A 80 7.91 35.39 -11.02
C ARG A 80 8.86 36.25 -11.79
N PHE A 81 8.74 37.55 -11.57
CA PHE A 81 9.66 38.57 -12.07
C PHE A 81 10.57 39.07 -10.95
N LYS A 82 11.73 39.61 -11.32
CA LYS A 82 12.66 40.23 -10.38
C LYS A 82 13.11 41.56 -10.91
N VAL A 83 13.02 42.64 -10.11
CA VAL A 83 13.49 43.98 -10.44
C VAL A 83 14.75 44.28 -9.64
N THR A 84 15.76 44.82 -10.32
CA THR A 84 17.06 45.23 -9.76
C THR A 84 17.48 46.60 -10.33
N ASP A 85 18.57 47.15 -9.84
CA ASP A 85 19.25 48.36 -10.33
C ASP A 85 18.33 49.58 -10.45
N VAL A 86 17.47 49.73 -9.43
CA VAL A 86 16.47 50.80 -9.39
C VAL A 86 17.14 52.14 -9.05
N ASP A 87 17.07 53.10 -9.98
CA ASP A 87 17.49 54.48 -9.78
C ASP A 87 16.37 55.47 -10.14
N THR A 88 16.28 56.57 -9.45
CA THR A 88 15.24 57.59 -9.68
C THR A 88 15.84 58.97 -9.69
N LYS A 89 15.51 59.75 -10.74
CA LYS A 89 15.86 61.18 -10.86
C LYS A 89 14.60 62.02 -10.93
N GLY A 90 14.56 63.14 -10.20
CA GLY A 90 13.40 64.01 -10.14
C GLY A 90 12.57 63.81 -8.85
N ALA A 91 11.29 64.17 -8.88
CA ALA A 91 10.39 64.17 -7.71
C ALA A 91 9.58 62.84 -7.58
N GLY A 92 10.18 61.71 -7.97
CA GLY A 92 9.56 60.37 -7.92
C GLY A 92 10.23 59.46 -6.89
N THR A 93 9.59 58.31 -6.64
CA THR A 93 10.14 57.22 -5.86
C THR A 93 9.80 55.88 -6.54
N ALA A 94 10.72 54.93 -6.48
CA ALA A 94 10.50 53.55 -6.96
C ALA A 94 10.83 52.57 -5.83
N THR A 95 9.94 51.65 -5.54
CA THR A 95 10.05 50.72 -4.42
C THR A 95 9.68 49.28 -4.83
N VAL A 96 10.41 48.32 -4.26
CA VAL A 96 10.08 46.88 -4.37
C VAL A 96 9.60 46.42 -3.01
N ALA A 97 8.33 46.06 -2.87
CA ALA A 97 7.74 45.57 -1.64
C ALA A 97 6.51 44.67 -1.93
N ASN A 98 6.23 43.68 -1.08
CA ASN A 98 5.04 42.84 -1.14
C ASN A 98 4.78 42.20 -2.53
N ASP A 99 5.84 41.67 -3.16
CA ASP A 99 5.79 41.10 -4.51
C ASP A 99 5.28 42.05 -5.59
N GLN A 100 5.48 43.37 -5.40
CA GLN A 100 5.21 44.43 -6.36
C GLN A 100 6.38 45.40 -6.46
N PHE A 101 6.66 45.82 -7.67
CA PHE A 101 7.49 46.98 -7.94
C PHE A 101 6.58 48.15 -8.25
N THR A 102 6.69 49.23 -7.50
CA THR A 102 5.82 50.39 -7.60
C THR A 102 6.65 51.65 -7.89
N ILE A 103 6.19 52.40 -8.88
CA ILE A 103 6.71 53.73 -9.25
C ILE A 103 5.68 54.78 -8.87
N GLU A 104 6.11 55.83 -8.19
CA GLU A 104 5.28 56.98 -7.86
C GLU A 104 6.00 58.27 -8.29
N ALA A 105 5.28 59.18 -8.94
CA ALA A 105 5.82 60.47 -9.32
C ALA A 105 4.88 61.61 -8.89
N LYS A 106 5.49 62.73 -8.43
CA LYS A 106 4.84 63.99 -8.10
C LYS A 106 4.90 64.94 -9.29
N PRO A 107 4.17 66.08 -9.27
CA PRO A 107 4.18 67.06 -10.36
C PRO A 107 5.60 67.42 -10.81
N GLY A 108 5.80 67.45 -12.14
CA GLY A 108 7.09 67.68 -12.78
C GLY A 108 7.57 66.44 -13.54
N THR A 109 8.79 66.46 -14.02
CA THR A 109 9.42 65.38 -14.78
C THR A 109 10.24 64.51 -13.83
N SER A 110 10.00 63.19 -13.87
CA SER A 110 10.77 62.19 -13.13
C SER A 110 11.26 61.11 -14.10
N THR A 111 12.48 60.63 -13.92
CA THR A 111 13.04 59.54 -14.70
C THR A 111 13.34 58.36 -13.79
N PHE A 112 12.84 57.20 -14.16
CA PHE A 112 13.06 55.94 -13.48
C PHE A 112 13.90 55.01 -14.35
N THR A 113 14.94 54.42 -13.78
CA THR A 113 15.77 53.43 -14.44
C THR A 113 15.75 52.15 -13.62
N TYR A 114 15.49 51.01 -14.24
CA TYR A 114 15.47 49.74 -13.55
C TYR A 114 15.69 48.59 -14.51
N SER A 115 16.06 47.42 -13.98
CA SER A 115 16.28 46.17 -14.73
C SER A 115 15.24 45.13 -14.34
N VAL A 116 14.61 44.49 -15.32
CA VAL A 116 13.62 43.41 -15.10
C VAL A 116 14.18 42.10 -15.59
N HIS A 117 14.11 41.07 -14.75
CA HIS A 117 14.55 39.70 -15.03
C HIS A 117 13.38 38.77 -15.16
N ASN A 118 13.63 37.55 -15.69
CA ASN A 118 12.70 36.44 -15.81
C ASN A 118 11.57 36.66 -16.86
N LEU A 119 11.90 37.37 -17.93
CA LEU A 119 10.96 37.79 -18.96
C LEU A 119 10.89 36.82 -20.16
N VAL A 120 11.94 36.02 -20.40
CA VAL A 120 12.07 35.22 -21.62
C VAL A 120 11.98 33.74 -21.31
N SER A 121 11.08 33.04 -22.01
CA SER A 121 10.89 31.59 -21.98
C SER A 121 11.13 30.94 -23.33
N ASP A 122 11.63 29.71 -23.37
CA ASP A 122 11.72 28.94 -24.59
C ASP A 122 10.37 28.36 -24.99
N ALA A 123 10.08 28.41 -26.30
CA ALA A 123 8.93 27.78 -26.92
C ALA A 123 9.39 26.94 -28.13
N PRO A 124 8.60 25.98 -28.62
CA PRO A 124 8.99 25.18 -29.79
C PRO A 124 9.27 26.04 -31.02
N GLY A 125 10.57 26.13 -31.40
CA GLY A 125 11.03 26.89 -32.57
C GLY A 125 11.16 28.39 -32.35
N SER A 126 11.01 28.92 -31.14
CA SER A 126 11.09 30.35 -30.83
C SER A 126 11.37 30.61 -29.36
N GLN A 127 11.54 31.89 -29.01
CA GLN A 127 11.49 32.35 -27.62
C GLN A 127 10.33 33.33 -27.45
N VAL A 128 9.75 33.35 -26.27
CA VAL A 128 8.63 34.24 -25.92
C VAL A 128 9.08 35.19 -24.83
N PHE A 129 9.04 36.48 -25.16
CA PHE A 129 9.19 37.56 -24.21
C PHE A 129 7.80 38.00 -23.75
N ASN A 130 7.60 38.20 -22.47
CA ASN A 130 6.35 38.71 -21.93
C ASN A 130 6.61 39.73 -20.85
N TRP A 131 6.01 40.90 -20.97
CA TRP A 131 6.04 41.99 -20.04
C TRP A 131 4.64 42.46 -19.70
N ILE A 132 4.38 42.78 -18.44
CA ILE A 132 3.09 43.26 -17.96
C ILE A 132 3.30 44.46 -16.99
N GLY A 133 2.55 45.54 -17.19
CA GLY A 133 2.51 46.66 -16.30
C GLY A 133 1.06 47.04 -15.94
N VAL A 134 0.82 47.43 -14.69
CA VAL A 134 -0.51 47.82 -14.20
C VAL A 134 -0.52 49.27 -13.85
N VAL A 135 -1.37 50.03 -14.50
CA VAL A 135 -1.54 51.48 -14.27
C VAL A 135 -2.39 51.72 -13.02
N ARG A 136 -1.93 52.56 -12.12
CA ARG A 136 -2.64 52.91 -10.88
C ARG A 136 -3.16 54.36 -10.88
N SER A 137 -2.91 55.10 -11.97
CA SER A 137 -3.38 56.46 -12.20
C SER A 137 -3.89 56.56 -13.66
N ASP A 138 -4.70 57.55 -13.97
CA ASP A 138 -5.08 57.83 -15.34
C ASP A 138 -3.88 58.43 -16.09
N ILE A 139 -3.61 57.93 -17.30
CA ILE A 139 -2.50 58.34 -18.15
C ILE A 139 -3.06 58.88 -19.47
N ALA A 140 -2.70 60.10 -19.83
CA ALA A 140 -3.13 60.70 -21.07
C ALA A 140 -2.47 60.05 -22.29
N ALA A 141 -1.18 59.75 -22.24
CA ALA A 141 -0.45 59.10 -23.30
C ALA A 141 0.78 58.32 -22.75
N ILE A 142 1.07 57.18 -23.36
CA ILE A 142 2.32 56.42 -23.21
C ILE A 142 2.92 56.18 -24.60
N SER A 143 4.21 56.49 -24.72
CA SER A 143 5.02 56.16 -25.89
C SER A 143 6.20 55.33 -25.42
N ALA A 144 6.36 54.13 -25.94
CA ALA A 144 7.43 53.24 -25.57
C ALA A 144 8.15 52.68 -26.81
N THR A 145 9.48 52.55 -26.69
CA THR A 145 10.33 51.86 -27.67
C THR A 145 10.91 50.63 -27.06
N LEU A 146 11.00 49.52 -27.81
CA LEU A 146 11.69 48.30 -27.35
C LEU A 146 12.67 47.83 -28.41
N ILE A 147 13.91 47.64 -27.97
CA ILE A 147 14.99 47.13 -28.80
C ILE A 147 15.38 45.75 -28.27
N SER A 148 15.58 44.75 -29.14
CA SER A 148 16.08 43.43 -28.83
C SER A 148 17.41 43.13 -29.52
N PRO A 149 18.17 42.12 -29.08
CA PRO A 149 19.38 41.66 -29.79
C PRO A 149 19.12 41.13 -31.20
N SER A 150 17.86 40.77 -31.51
CA SER A 150 17.44 40.31 -32.83
C SER A 150 16.53 41.35 -33.50
N PHE A 151 16.77 41.60 -34.78
CA PHE A 151 15.87 42.44 -35.63
C PHE A 151 14.61 41.68 -36.03
N GLU A 152 14.57 40.36 -35.89
CA GLU A 152 13.42 39.51 -36.20
C GLU A 152 12.50 39.33 -34.99
N MET A 153 11.90 40.42 -34.52
CA MET A 153 11.00 40.42 -33.38
C MET A 153 9.55 40.52 -33.89
N GLY A 154 8.73 39.54 -33.51
CA GLY A 154 7.30 39.50 -33.89
C GLY A 154 6.40 39.80 -32.68
N ILE A 155 5.33 40.59 -32.93
CA ILE A 155 4.29 40.83 -31.94
C ILE A 155 3.34 39.63 -31.96
N VAL A 156 3.24 38.91 -30.84
CA VAL A 156 2.30 37.79 -30.65
C VAL A 156 0.97 38.32 -30.15
N ASP A 157 1.03 39.15 -29.12
CA ASP A 157 -0.16 39.71 -28.48
C ASP A 157 0.19 41.03 -27.78
N CYS A 158 -0.72 41.98 -27.82
CA CYS A 158 -0.67 43.18 -27.01
C CYS A 158 -2.09 43.49 -26.54
N LYS A 159 -2.29 43.41 -25.24
CA LYS A 159 -3.58 43.62 -24.60
C LYS A 159 -3.52 44.79 -23.62
N LEU A 160 -4.56 45.60 -23.67
CA LEU A 160 -4.75 46.78 -22.82
C LEU A 160 -6.13 46.73 -22.16
N GLY A 161 -6.21 47.04 -20.91
CA GLY A 161 -7.47 47.20 -20.17
C GLY A 161 -7.45 46.48 -18.80
N PRO A 162 -8.56 46.56 -18.05
CA PRO A 162 -8.65 45.93 -16.74
C PRO A 162 -8.65 44.41 -16.87
N PRO A 163 -8.11 43.67 -15.87
CA PRO A 163 -8.12 42.23 -15.88
C PRO A 163 -9.52 41.64 -16.13
N GLY A 164 -9.61 40.74 -17.11
CA GLY A 164 -10.87 40.11 -17.53
C GLY A 164 -11.67 40.88 -18.57
N ASN A 165 -11.30 42.13 -18.93
CA ASN A 165 -11.94 42.92 -20.01
C ASN A 165 -10.87 43.69 -20.77
N THR A 166 -10.00 42.98 -21.47
CA THR A 166 -8.89 43.55 -22.23
C THR A 166 -9.28 43.74 -23.71
N ARG A 167 -8.72 44.80 -24.33
CA ARG A 167 -8.76 45.08 -25.76
C ARG A 167 -7.37 44.97 -26.36
N ALA A 168 -7.26 44.82 -27.68
CA ALA A 168 -5.95 44.92 -28.33
C ALA A 168 -5.39 46.34 -28.23
N CYS A 169 -4.06 46.47 -28.17
CA CYS A 169 -3.39 47.76 -28.20
C CYS A 169 -3.72 48.47 -29.52
N ALA A 170 -3.96 49.78 -29.49
CA ALA A 170 -4.39 50.56 -30.64
C ALA A 170 -3.25 50.77 -31.65
N ASP A 171 -2.07 51.11 -31.18
CA ASP A 171 -0.90 51.34 -32.02
C ASP A 171 0.33 50.64 -31.45
N VAL A 172 0.65 49.47 -32.04
CA VAL A 172 1.84 48.69 -31.75
C VAL A 172 2.40 48.14 -33.06
N LYS A 173 3.66 48.48 -33.36
CA LYS A 173 4.28 48.06 -34.63
C LYS A 173 5.78 47.83 -34.46
N THR A 174 6.32 46.92 -35.24
CA THR A 174 7.78 46.76 -35.40
C THR A 174 8.17 47.38 -36.72
N GLU A 175 9.10 48.34 -36.70
CA GLU A 175 9.58 48.97 -37.92
C GLU A 175 10.77 48.23 -38.57
N VAL A 176 11.20 48.65 -39.75
CA VAL A 176 12.24 48.02 -40.55
C VAL A 176 13.60 48.02 -39.86
N ASP A 177 13.80 48.95 -38.93
CA ASP A 177 14.99 49.08 -38.07
C ASP A 177 15.03 48.03 -36.95
N GLY A 178 13.97 47.21 -36.80
CA GLY A 178 13.88 46.21 -35.74
C GLY A 178 13.47 46.75 -34.36
N VAL A 179 13.04 48.00 -34.29
CA VAL A 179 12.53 48.63 -33.08
C VAL A 179 11.04 48.45 -33.00
N LEU A 180 10.54 48.03 -31.87
CA LEU A 180 9.12 48.03 -31.57
C LEU A 180 8.69 49.38 -31.02
N TYR A 181 7.67 49.97 -31.58
CA TYR A 181 7.01 51.19 -31.12
C TYR A 181 5.63 50.82 -30.57
N LEU A 182 5.31 51.36 -29.40
CA LEU A 182 4.02 51.21 -28.75
C LEU A 182 3.52 52.59 -28.35
N GLU A 183 2.40 53.01 -28.89
CA GLU A 183 1.75 54.30 -28.56
C GLU A 183 0.33 54.01 -28.10
N GLN A 184 -0.04 54.46 -26.91
CA GLN A 184 -1.38 54.29 -26.36
C GLN A 184 -1.82 55.57 -25.68
N THR A 185 -3.09 55.89 -25.82
CA THR A 185 -3.71 57.07 -25.18
C THR A 185 -4.87 56.63 -24.30
N ASP A 186 -5.24 57.50 -23.37
CA ASP A 186 -6.47 57.35 -22.57
C ASP A 186 -6.49 56.03 -21.74
N LEU A 187 -5.43 55.81 -20.94
CA LEU A 187 -5.37 54.69 -20.02
C LEU A 187 -5.99 55.08 -18.70
N HIS A 188 -6.84 54.21 -18.17
CA HIS A 188 -7.53 54.44 -16.91
C HIS A 188 -6.88 53.69 -15.77
N LYS A 189 -7.08 54.20 -14.58
CA LYS A 189 -6.65 53.51 -13.36
C LYS A 189 -7.17 52.09 -13.29
N GLY A 190 -6.28 51.09 -13.18
CA GLY A 190 -6.59 49.67 -13.15
C GLY A 190 -6.37 48.98 -14.46
N ASP A 191 -6.07 49.66 -15.55
CA ASP A 191 -5.69 49.06 -16.82
C ASP A 191 -4.31 48.36 -16.66
N ALA A 192 -4.17 47.22 -17.34
CA ALA A 192 -2.91 46.55 -17.51
C ALA A 192 -2.51 46.56 -18.99
N ILE A 193 -1.22 46.78 -19.25
CA ILE A 193 -0.60 46.54 -20.55
C ILE A 193 0.12 45.21 -20.47
N ASP A 194 -0.29 44.26 -21.31
CA ASP A 194 0.34 42.90 -21.43
C ASP A 194 0.89 42.77 -22.86
N LEU A 195 2.23 42.78 -22.95
CA LEU A 195 2.95 42.68 -24.24
C LEU A 195 3.66 41.35 -24.31
N THR A 196 3.31 40.56 -25.33
CA THR A 196 3.94 39.29 -25.65
C THR A 196 4.59 39.35 -27.04
N LEU A 197 5.88 39.08 -27.09
CA LEU A 197 6.70 39.08 -28.29
C LEU A 197 7.29 37.71 -28.56
N GLN A 198 7.46 37.38 -29.81
CA GLN A 198 8.20 36.22 -30.28
C GLN A 198 9.59 36.65 -30.76
N LEU A 199 10.59 35.97 -30.28
CA LEU A 199 11.98 36.14 -30.70
C LEU A 199 12.46 34.86 -31.41
N PRO A 200 13.44 34.94 -32.31
CA PRO A 200 14.09 33.76 -32.86
C PRO A 200 14.67 32.87 -31.73
N PRO A 201 14.83 31.57 -31.95
CA PRO A 201 15.39 30.69 -30.96
C PRO A 201 16.84 31.08 -30.62
N ASN A 202 17.19 30.98 -29.34
CA ASN A 202 18.55 31.33 -28.82
C ASN A 202 18.95 32.80 -29.01
N THR A 203 17.99 33.72 -29.09
CA THR A 203 18.28 35.17 -29.13
C THR A 203 18.93 35.64 -27.84
N VAL A 204 18.41 35.18 -26.69
CA VAL A 204 18.94 35.42 -25.34
C VAL A 204 18.85 34.15 -24.50
N PRO A 205 19.55 34.04 -23.36
CA PRO A 205 19.31 32.95 -22.43
C PRO A 205 17.86 32.96 -21.90
N SER A 206 17.19 31.83 -21.94
CA SER A 206 15.89 31.65 -21.29
C SER A 206 16.07 31.81 -19.78
N ASN A 207 15.26 32.70 -19.18
CA ASN A 207 15.38 33.08 -17.78
C ASN A 207 14.02 33.15 -17.05
N ALA A 208 12.93 32.75 -17.68
CA ALA A 208 11.61 32.79 -17.06
C ALA A 208 11.54 31.86 -15.83
N ASP A 209 11.23 32.43 -14.66
CA ASP A 209 10.94 31.68 -13.44
C ASP A 209 9.43 31.33 -13.40
N VAL A 210 9.10 30.19 -13.96
CA VAL A 210 7.74 29.64 -14.00
C VAL A 210 7.67 28.46 -13.06
N ARG A 211 6.85 28.57 -12.03
CA ARG A 211 6.56 27.49 -11.10
C ARG A 211 5.23 26.86 -11.49
N ASP A 212 5.33 25.66 -11.92
CA ASP A 212 4.18 24.84 -12.27
C ASP A 212 3.97 23.83 -11.11
N ASP A 213 3.08 24.15 -10.18
CA ASP A 213 2.72 23.25 -9.09
C ASP A 213 1.91 22.05 -9.61
N SER A 214 1.35 22.11 -10.84
CA SER A 214 0.73 20.99 -11.52
C SER A 214 1.73 19.99 -12.11
N ALA A 215 3.01 20.39 -12.28
CA ALA A 215 4.09 19.49 -12.69
C ALA A 215 4.40 18.40 -11.64
N ALA A 216 3.98 18.59 -10.41
CA ALA A 216 3.83 17.55 -9.43
C ALA A 216 2.57 16.74 -9.73
N GLY A 217 2.62 15.82 -10.73
CA GLY A 217 1.47 15.01 -11.16
C GLY A 217 0.65 14.42 -10.01
N PRO A 218 -0.49 13.75 -10.27
CA PRO A 218 -1.42 13.27 -9.22
C PRO A 218 -0.77 12.35 -8.17
N PHE A 219 0.46 11.89 -8.42
CA PHE A 219 1.27 11.04 -7.51
C PHE A 219 2.43 11.79 -6.84
N ALA A 220 2.39 13.11 -6.74
CA ALA A 220 3.42 13.88 -6.09
C ALA A 220 3.50 13.64 -4.58
N PHE A 221 4.72 13.76 -4.03
CA PHE A 221 4.98 13.67 -2.60
C PHE A 221 4.68 15.02 -1.91
N THR A 222 3.40 15.27 -1.70
CA THR A 222 2.91 16.46 -1.01
C THR A 222 2.85 16.26 0.51
N THR A 223 2.72 17.34 1.28
CA THR A 223 2.60 17.23 2.75
C THR A 223 1.49 16.28 3.22
N PRO A 224 0.25 16.30 2.66
CA PRO A 224 -0.79 15.34 3.00
C PRO A 224 -0.39 13.89 2.72
N VAL A 225 0.34 13.63 1.64
CA VAL A 225 0.86 12.30 1.28
C VAL A 225 1.87 11.82 2.31
N LEU A 226 2.83 12.68 2.70
CA LEU A 226 3.83 12.34 3.72
C LEU A 226 3.17 12.01 5.07
N VAL A 227 2.16 12.78 5.47
CA VAL A 227 1.38 12.49 6.68
C VAL A 227 0.66 11.14 6.57
N ALA A 228 0.01 10.85 5.44
CA ALA A 228 -0.69 9.59 5.23
C ALA A 228 0.26 8.37 5.31
N PHE A 229 1.44 8.46 4.69
CA PHE A 229 2.46 7.40 4.80
C PHE A 229 3.07 7.32 6.20
N GLY A 230 3.24 8.43 6.90
CA GLY A 230 3.66 8.45 8.30
C GLY A 230 2.68 7.70 9.19
N VAL A 231 1.38 7.95 9.03
CA VAL A 231 0.30 7.23 9.74
C VAL A 231 0.30 5.75 9.36
N LEU A 232 0.47 5.41 8.07
CA LEU A 232 0.58 4.03 7.61
C LEU A 232 1.74 3.29 8.30
N VAL A 233 2.92 3.90 8.34
CA VAL A 233 4.11 3.30 8.99
C VAL A 233 3.85 3.06 10.48
N LEU A 234 3.27 4.02 11.19
CA LEU A 234 2.91 3.86 12.60
C LEU A 234 1.88 2.75 12.80
N ALA A 235 0.86 2.66 11.94
CA ALA A 235 -0.14 1.59 11.97
C ALA A 235 0.51 0.22 11.73
N LEU A 236 1.41 0.09 10.76
CA LEU A 236 2.14 -1.15 10.48
C LEU A 236 3.03 -1.56 11.65
N ILE A 237 3.75 -0.61 12.27
CA ILE A 237 4.54 -0.87 13.48
C ILE A 237 3.62 -1.38 14.60
N GLY A 238 2.46 -0.74 14.80
CA GLY A 238 1.45 -1.17 15.78
C GLY A 238 0.95 -2.59 15.51
N LEU A 239 0.63 -2.93 14.27
CA LEU A 239 0.19 -4.28 13.87
C LEU A 239 1.28 -5.32 14.10
N VAL A 240 2.52 -5.02 13.74
CA VAL A 240 3.68 -5.91 13.98
C VAL A 240 3.91 -6.10 15.48
N ALA A 241 3.90 -5.02 16.26
CA ALA A 241 4.06 -5.10 17.72
C ALA A 241 2.94 -5.93 18.36
N PHE A 242 1.68 -5.74 17.91
CA PHE A 242 0.55 -6.55 18.34
C PHE A 242 0.73 -8.03 18.00
N ALA A 243 1.11 -8.36 16.78
CA ALA A 243 1.36 -9.74 16.36
C ALA A 243 2.51 -10.39 17.15
N LEU A 244 3.61 -9.66 17.36
CA LEU A 244 4.73 -10.14 18.18
C LEU A 244 4.34 -10.35 19.64
N ARG A 245 3.56 -9.43 20.22
CA ARG A 245 3.04 -9.55 21.58
C ARG A 245 2.14 -10.79 21.72
N ALA A 246 1.22 -10.99 20.77
CA ALA A 246 0.35 -12.16 20.74
C ALA A 246 1.15 -13.46 20.64
N ARG A 247 2.18 -13.52 19.79
CA ARG A 247 3.09 -14.67 19.68
C ARG A 247 3.88 -14.93 20.97
N ARG A 248 4.41 -13.88 21.60
CA ARG A 248 5.15 -14.00 22.87
C ARG A 248 4.25 -14.52 24.00
N GLN A 249 3.03 -14.03 24.10
CA GLN A 249 2.05 -14.52 25.09
C GLN A 249 1.72 -15.99 24.85
N ASN A 250 1.58 -16.40 23.59
CA ASN A 250 1.35 -17.79 23.21
C ASN A 250 2.53 -18.70 23.60
N ALA A 251 3.76 -18.26 23.36
CA ALA A 251 4.96 -18.99 23.75
C ALA A 251 5.12 -19.10 25.27
N ALA A 252 4.87 -18.02 26.00
CA ALA A 252 4.99 -17.99 27.47
C ALA A 252 3.99 -18.93 28.16
N ALA A 253 2.76 -19.03 27.66
CA ALA A 253 1.75 -19.94 28.22
C ALA A 253 2.12 -21.43 28.03
N GLY A 254 3.05 -21.72 27.08
CA GLY A 254 3.57 -23.09 26.86
C GLY A 254 4.70 -23.53 27.77
N THR A 255 5.30 -22.63 28.56
CA THR A 255 6.53 -22.91 29.35
C THR A 255 6.27 -23.23 30.84
N GLY A 256 5.01 -23.37 31.24
CA GLY A 256 4.68 -23.73 32.63
C GLY A 256 5.35 -25.03 33.09
N SER A 257 5.93 -25.03 34.29
CA SER A 257 6.57 -26.22 34.91
C SER A 257 5.59 -27.17 35.61
N GLN A 258 4.30 -26.88 35.55
CA GLN A 258 3.28 -27.69 36.19
C GLN A 258 3.20 -29.08 35.58
N THR A 259 3.09 -30.11 36.43
CA THR A 259 2.72 -31.47 36.07
C THR A 259 1.24 -31.68 36.38
N LEU A 260 0.51 -32.36 35.49
CA LEU A 260 -0.85 -32.79 35.73
C LEU A 260 -0.82 -34.27 36.05
N ASP A 261 -1.51 -34.70 37.13
CA ASP A 261 -1.67 -36.11 37.41
C ASP A 261 -2.56 -36.74 36.33
N PRO A 262 -2.03 -37.67 35.51
CA PRO A 262 -2.79 -38.33 34.46
C PRO A 262 -3.78 -39.37 34.97
N LEU A 263 -3.72 -39.66 36.27
CA LEU A 263 -4.43 -40.79 36.85
C LEU A 263 -5.56 -40.30 37.77
N LEU A 264 -6.79 -40.54 37.37
CA LEU A 264 -7.94 -40.36 38.23
C LEU A 264 -8.14 -41.62 39.10
N ARG A 265 -8.19 -41.42 40.43
CA ARG A 265 -8.41 -42.50 41.40
C ARG A 265 -9.84 -42.50 41.89
N GLU A 266 -10.53 -43.60 41.67
CA GLU A 266 -11.91 -43.83 42.13
C GLU A 266 -11.92 -45.09 43.01
N GLY A 267 -11.75 -44.92 44.32
CA GLY A 267 -11.57 -46.03 45.26
C GLY A 267 -10.25 -46.77 45.00
N GLU A 268 -10.34 -48.08 44.74
CA GLU A 268 -9.18 -48.91 44.42
C GLU A 268 -8.84 -48.93 42.90
N ARG A 269 -9.68 -48.33 42.06
CA ARG A 269 -9.47 -48.29 40.63
C ARG A 269 -8.75 -47.03 40.21
N VAL A 270 -7.98 -47.14 39.14
CA VAL A 270 -7.25 -46.02 38.53
C VAL A 270 -7.53 -45.96 37.05
N GLN A 271 -7.89 -44.78 36.55
CA GLN A 271 -8.17 -44.56 35.14
C GLN A 271 -7.27 -43.46 34.59
N PHE A 272 -6.88 -43.58 33.36
CA PHE A 272 -6.26 -42.49 32.61
C PHE A 272 -7.32 -41.50 32.16
N VAL A 273 -7.09 -40.20 32.37
CA VAL A 273 -7.97 -39.11 31.96
C VAL A 273 -7.20 -38.04 31.23
N SER A 274 -7.66 -37.67 30.07
CA SER A 274 -7.15 -36.52 29.29
C SER A 274 -7.88 -35.23 29.70
N PRO A 275 -7.18 -34.08 29.79
CA PRO A 275 -7.83 -32.79 30.03
C PRO A 275 -8.90 -32.49 29.02
N ASP A 276 -10.09 -32.06 29.47
CA ASP A 276 -11.24 -31.67 28.65
C ASP A 276 -11.64 -32.69 27.57
N GLY A 277 -11.33 -33.98 27.79
CA GLY A 277 -11.58 -35.04 26.81
C GLY A 277 -10.84 -34.84 25.48
N VAL A 278 -9.69 -34.16 25.48
CA VAL A 278 -8.82 -34.02 24.31
C VAL A 278 -8.36 -35.41 23.88
N LEU A 279 -8.50 -35.72 22.60
CA LEU A 279 -8.07 -36.97 21.99
C LEU A 279 -6.65 -36.85 21.42
N PRO A 280 -5.94 -37.98 21.19
CA PRO A 280 -4.53 -37.94 20.80
C PRO A 280 -4.25 -37.09 19.56
N GLY A 281 -4.99 -37.25 18.46
CA GLY A 281 -4.77 -36.46 17.26
C GLY A 281 -4.93 -34.95 17.47
N GLU A 282 -5.93 -34.55 18.28
CA GLU A 282 -6.11 -33.15 18.67
C GLU A 282 -4.99 -32.68 19.58
N ALA A 283 -4.50 -33.54 20.48
CA ALA A 283 -3.42 -33.20 21.40
C ALA A 283 -2.13 -32.86 20.64
N GLY A 284 -1.77 -33.60 19.58
CA GLY A 284 -0.63 -33.28 18.73
C GLY A 284 -0.80 -31.93 18.04
N LEU A 285 -1.93 -31.70 17.37
CA LEU A 285 -2.27 -30.44 16.74
C LEU A 285 -2.21 -29.25 17.75
N LEU A 286 -2.63 -29.49 19.01
CA LEU A 286 -2.51 -28.47 20.08
C LEU A 286 -1.07 -28.18 20.50
N LEU A 287 -0.12 -29.08 20.30
CA LEU A 287 1.26 -28.91 20.71
C LEU A 287 2.11 -28.11 19.72
N ASP A 288 1.93 -28.31 18.43
CA ASP A 288 2.78 -27.73 17.38
C ASP A 288 2.05 -26.87 16.34
N GLU A 289 0.71 -26.80 16.38
CA GLU A 289 -0.15 -26.01 15.46
C GLU A 289 -0.23 -26.58 14.04
N HIS A 290 0.28 -27.76 13.81
CA HIS A 290 0.27 -28.45 12.53
C HIS A 290 -0.36 -29.83 12.67
N VAL A 291 -0.91 -30.38 11.61
CA VAL A 291 -1.35 -31.78 11.57
C VAL A 291 -0.20 -32.62 11.06
N ASP A 292 0.49 -33.30 11.96
CA ASP A 292 1.60 -34.17 11.62
C ASP A 292 1.12 -35.61 11.37
N PRO A 293 1.85 -36.42 10.57
CA PRO A 293 1.53 -37.81 10.37
C PRO A 293 1.45 -38.62 11.68
N VAL A 294 2.25 -38.23 12.69
CA VAL A 294 2.25 -38.87 14.01
C VAL A 294 0.93 -38.68 14.76
N ASP A 295 0.23 -37.54 14.56
CA ASP A 295 -1.06 -37.27 15.20
C ASP A 295 -2.13 -38.23 14.68
N ILE A 296 -2.08 -38.50 13.36
CA ILE A 296 -2.98 -39.46 12.72
C ILE A 296 -2.61 -40.88 13.16
N ALA A 297 -1.32 -41.22 13.23
CA ALA A 297 -0.86 -42.51 13.73
C ALA A 297 -1.29 -42.74 15.18
N ALA A 298 -1.18 -41.72 16.05
CA ALA A 298 -1.68 -41.81 17.43
C ALA A 298 -3.21 -42.01 17.49
N THR A 299 -3.95 -41.35 16.57
CA THR A 299 -5.40 -41.55 16.43
C THR A 299 -5.73 -43.01 16.03
N VAL A 300 -4.95 -43.63 15.13
CA VAL A 300 -5.12 -45.05 14.76
C VAL A 300 -4.92 -45.97 15.97
N VAL A 301 -3.89 -45.68 16.80
CA VAL A 301 -3.67 -46.44 18.03
C VAL A 301 -4.81 -46.26 19.03
N ASP A 302 -5.35 -45.02 19.16
CA ASP A 302 -6.50 -44.77 20.05
C ASP A 302 -7.77 -45.50 19.57
N LEU A 303 -8.03 -45.54 18.25
CA LEU A 303 -9.12 -46.30 17.67
C LEU A 303 -8.97 -47.81 17.99
N ALA A 304 -7.75 -48.33 17.97
CA ALA A 304 -7.49 -49.69 18.34
C ALA A 304 -7.73 -49.94 19.85
N VAL A 305 -7.21 -49.07 20.71
CA VAL A 305 -7.40 -49.13 22.18
C VAL A 305 -8.89 -49.02 22.56
N ARG A 306 -9.67 -48.22 21.81
CA ARG A 306 -11.13 -48.11 21.99
C ARG A 306 -11.94 -49.18 21.31
N ARG A 307 -11.28 -50.22 20.76
CA ARG A 307 -11.90 -51.43 20.13
C ARG A 307 -12.68 -51.16 18.86
N TYR A 308 -12.37 -50.12 18.10
CA TYR A 308 -12.94 -49.96 16.74
C TYR A 308 -12.19 -50.80 15.71
N ILE A 309 -10.87 -50.94 15.89
CA ILE A 309 -10.01 -51.75 15.05
C ILE A 309 -9.11 -52.66 15.92
N ARG A 310 -8.56 -53.69 15.33
CA ARG A 310 -7.54 -54.54 15.92
C ARG A 310 -6.33 -54.62 15.01
N VAL A 311 -5.15 -54.43 15.56
CA VAL A 311 -3.88 -54.53 14.83
C VAL A 311 -3.24 -55.90 15.13
N GLN A 312 -2.76 -56.57 14.08
CA GLN A 312 -2.03 -57.83 14.22
C GLN A 312 -0.80 -57.82 13.31
N PRO A 313 0.43 -57.92 13.84
CA PRO A 313 1.62 -58.09 13.00
C PRO A 313 1.56 -59.38 12.20
N LEU A 314 1.85 -59.29 10.93
CA LEU A 314 1.99 -60.43 10.02
C LEU A 314 3.47 -60.74 9.77
N SER A 315 4.31 -59.69 9.74
CA SER A 315 5.75 -59.76 9.63
C SER A 315 6.38 -58.55 10.33
N ASP A 316 7.68 -58.40 10.25
CA ASP A 316 8.40 -57.23 10.80
C ASP A 316 8.06 -55.91 10.09
N THR A 317 7.50 -56.01 8.88
CA THR A 317 7.18 -54.83 8.00
C THR A 317 5.73 -54.74 7.58
N ASP A 318 4.87 -55.73 7.95
CA ASP A 318 3.48 -55.76 7.56
C ASP A 318 2.55 -56.07 8.74
N TRP A 319 1.43 -55.38 8.79
CA TRP A 319 0.40 -55.51 9.84
C TRP A 319 -0.98 -55.62 9.18
N ARG A 320 -1.82 -56.44 9.77
CA ARG A 320 -3.25 -56.54 9.44
C ARG A 320 -4.04 -55.66 10.41
N ILE A 321 -4.84 -54.77 9.86
CA ILE A 321 -5.83 -53.98 10.58
C ILE A 321 -7.19 -54.56 10.30
N THR A 322 -7.91 -54.97 11.33
CA THR A 322 -9.21 -55.67 11.22
C THR A 322 -10.27 -54.81 11.93
N ARG A 323 -11.43 -54.71 11.33
CA ARG A 323 -12.63 -54.11 11.88
C ARG A 323 -13.09 -54.89 13.11
N VAL A 324 -13.33 -54.19 14.22
CA VAL A 324 -13.93 -54.78 15.43
C VAL A 324 -15.33 -54.19 15.62
N ASN A 325 -15.46 -52.89 15.59
CA ASN A 325 -16.73 -52.18 15.65
C ASN A 325 -16.87 -51.20 14.49
N THR A 326 -18.09 -50.95 14.05
CA THR A 326 -18.37 -49.90 13.08
C THR A 326 -18.30 -48.52 13.73
N PRO A 327 -17.96 -47.44 12.96
CA PRO A 327 -17.99 -46.09 13.47
C PRO A 327 -19.40 -45.71 13.97
N ASP A 328 -19.44 -45.19 15.18
CA ASP A 328 -20.67 -44.74 15.84
C ASP A 328 -20.59 -43.24 16.19
N ASP A 329 -21.52 -42.71 16.98
CA ASP A 329 -21.58 -41.31 17.35
C ASP A 329 -20.58 -40.95 18.48
N GLN A 330 -19.86 -41.94 19.03
CA GLN A 330 -18.78 -41.69 19.97
C GLN A 330 -17.48 -41.28 19.26
N LEU A 331 -17.35 -41.53 17.97
CA LEU A 331 -16.25 -41.08 17.14
C LEU A 331 -16.50 -39.65 16.64
N ARG A 332 -15.52 -38.79 16.79
CA ARG A 332 -15.53 -37.47 16.20
C ARG A 332 -15.37 -37.52 14.67
N GLY A 333 -15.69 -36.45 13.99
CA GLY A 333 -15.64 -36.37 12.53
C GLY A 333 -14.29 -36.78 11.94
N TYR A 334 -13.19 -36.33 12.53
CA TYR A 334 -11.86 -36.69 12.05
C TYR A 334 -11.48 -38.14 12.34
N GLU A 335 -11.92 -38.72 13.47
CA GLU A 335 -11.69 -40.12 13.79
C GLU A 335 -12.43 -41.04 12.80
N LYS A 336 -13.69 -40.67 12.45
CA LYS A 336 -14.43 -41.35 11.39
C LYS A 336 -13.68 -41.27 10.04
N ALA A 337 -13.09 -40.12 9.72
CA ALA A 337 -12.28 -39.93 8.52
C ALA A 337 -11.03 -40.82 8.52
N VAL A 338 -10.30 -40.92 9.66
CA VAL A 338 -9.15 -41.81 9.82
C VAL A 338 -9.59 -43.26 9.67
N TYR A 339 -10.67 -43.64 10.33
CA TYR A 339 -11.20 -45.01 10.27
C TYR A 339 -11.56 -45.43 8.84
N LEU A 340 -12.33 -44.57 8.13
CA LEU A 340 -12.76 -44.85 6.75
C LEU A 340 -11.60 -44.81 5.73
N ALA A 341 -10.55 -44.03 6.01
CA ALA A 341 -9.34 -44.01 5.19
C ALA A 341 -8.61 -45.38 5.24
N LEU A 342 -8.64 -46.06 6.39
CA LEU A 342 -8.07 -47.39 6.57
C LEU A 342 -9.04 -48.48 6.09
N LEU A 343 -10.26 -48.47 6.57
CA LEU A 343 -11.31 -49.48 6.39
C LEU A 343 -12.57 -48.87 5.81
N PRO A 344 -12.63 -48.62 4.49
CA PRO A 344 -13.85 -48.17 3.82
C PRO A 344 -15.01 -49.14 4.01
N ASP A 345 -16.21 -48.66 3.70
CA ASP A 345 -17.41 -49.48 3.77
C ASP A 345 -17.25 -50.79 2.96
N GLY A 346 -17.66 -51.89 3.58
CA GLY A 346 -17.52 -53.22 2.97
C GLY A 346 -16.14 -53.90 3.13
N THR A 347 -15.17 -53.21 3.79
CA THR A 347 -13.84 -53.79 4.04
C THR A 347 -13.70 -54.14 5.51
N ASP A 348 -13.56 -55.44 5.84
CA ASP A 348 -13.44 -55.92 7.22
C ASP A 348 -12.00 -56.03 7.71
N ALA A 349 -11.05 -56.15 6.80
CA ALA A 349 -9.64 -56.23 7.11
C ALA A 349 -8.80 -55.68 5.95
N VAL A 350 -7.64 -55.10 6.27
CA VAL A 350 -6.67 -54.60 5.30
C VAL A 350 -5.25 -54.81 5.84
N THR A 351 -4.31 -55.04 4.95
CA THR A 351 -2.89 -55.09 5.31
C THR A 351 -2.20 -53.73 5.09
N MET A 352 -1.11 -53.49 5.81
CA MET A 352 -0.31 -52.27 5.60
C MET A 352 0.27 -52.21 4.17
N THR A 353 0.59 -53.37 3.59
CA THR A 353 1.03 -53.48 2.20
C THR A 353 -0.03 -52.99 1.23
N GLU A 354 -1.31 -53.39 1.42
CA GLU A 354 -2.44 -52.91 0.62
C GLU A 354 -2.70 -51.43 0.78
N LEU A 355 -2.56 -50.87 2.01
CA LEU A 355 -2.75 -49.46 2.29
C LEU A 355 -1.69 -48.56 1.63
N ARG A 356 -0.47 -49.11 1.43
CA ARG A 356 0.64 -48.39 0.76
C ARG A 356 0.47 -48.33 -0.77
N ALA A 357 -0.54 -48.98 -1.35
CA ALA A 357 -0.79 -48.85 -2.77
C ALA A 357 -1.09 -47.37 -3.14
N PRO A 358 -0.57 -46.86 -4.27
CA PRO A 358 -0.76 -45.46 -4.66
C PRO A 358 -2.24 -45.08 -4.73
N GLY A 359 -2.59 -43.95 -4.10
CA GLY A 359 -3.95 -43.41 -4.10
C GLY A 359 -4.94 -44.13 -3.19
N ARG A 360 -4.51 -45.17 -2.44
CA ARG A 360 -5.40 -45.96 -1.56
C ARG A 360 -5.79 -45.19 -0.31
N VAL A 361 -4.86 -44.42 0.27
CA VAL A 361 -5.10 -43.61 1.44
C VAL A 361 -4.85 -42.13 1.06
N GLN A 362 -5.86 -41.32 1.28
CA GLN A 362 -5.77 -39.87 1.05
C GLN A 362 -5.61 -39.15 2.39
N SER A 363 -4.43 -38.59 2.64
CA SER A 363 -4.12 -37.87 3.88
C SER A 363 -4.79 -36.50 3.97
N GLY A 364 -5.07 -35.84 2.82
CA GLY A 364 -5.67 -34.51 2.74
C GLY A 364 -7.02 -34.39 3.45
N PRO A 365 -8.02 -35.20 3.14
CA PRO A 365 -9.32 -35.18 3.80
C PRO A 365 -9.24 -35.41 5.31
N VAL A 366 -8.36 -36.33 5.76
CA VAL A 366 -8.14 -36.60 7.21
C VAL A 366 -7.58 -35.39 7.92
N ARG A 367 -6.56 -34.75 7.35
CA ARG A 367 -5.95 -33.51 7.89
C ARG A 367 -6.98 -32.37 7.97
N THR A 368 -7.79 -32.25 6.94
CA THR A 368 -8.85 -31.24 6.90
C THR A 368 -9.90 -31.50 7.99
N ALA A 369 -10.33 -32.75 8.15
CA ALA A 369 -11.31 -33.12 9.17
C ALA A 369 -10.80 -32.86 10.60
N LEU A 370 -9.50 -33.10 10.89
CA LEU A 370 -8.91 -32.81 12.18
C LEU A 370 -8.85 -31.30 12.46
N LEU A 371 -8.50 -30.49 11.46
CA LEU A 371 -8.54 -29.03 11.60
C LEU A 371 -9.96 -28.52 11.81
N ASP A 372 -10.93 -29.06 11.07
CA ASP A 372 -12.34 -28.67 11.21
C ASP A 372 -12.92 -29.01 12.58
N ASP A 373 -12.55 -30.18 13.15
CA ASP A 373 -12.92 -30.57 14.50
C ASP A 373 -12.32 -29.62 15.55
N ALA A 374 -11.04 -29.24 15.40
CA ALA A 374 -10.38 -28.30 16.30
C ALA A 374 -11.00 -26.90 16.23
N VAL A 375 -11.43 -26.45 15.04
CA VAL A 375 -12.17 -25.19 14.87
C VAL A 375 -13.56 -25.29 15.50
N ALA A 376 -14.27 -26.38 15.28
CA ALA A 376 -15.62 -26.62 15.86
C ALA A 376 -15.59 -26.62 17.39
N ARG A 377 -14.54 -27.14 18.00
CA ARG A 377 -14.29 -27.11 19.45
C ARG A 377 -13.81 -25.75 19.97
N GLY A 378 -13.56 -24.78 19.10
CA GLY A 378 -13.05 -23.48 19.47
C GLY A 378 -11.62 -23.48 20.01
N THR A 379 -10.84 -24.54 19.76
CA THR A 379 -9.42 -24.63 20.13
C THR A 379 -8.53 -23.91 19.12
N PHE A 380 -8.97 -23.83 17.85
CA PHE A 380 -8.30 -23.12 16.77
C PHE A 380 -9.21 -22.07 16.14
N ALA A 381 -8.62 -21.00 15.61
CA ALA A 381 -9.33 -19.96 14.89
C ALA A 381 -9.69 -20.42 13.46
N ASP A 382 -10.94 -20.21 13.04
CA ASP A 382 -11.35 -20.45 11.67
C ASP A 382 -10.72 -19.41 10.73
N ARG A 383 -9.70 -19.80 9.98
CA ARG A 383 -9.01 -18.94 9.00
C ARG A 383 -9.60 -19.01 7.58
N ARG A 384 -10.55 -19.88 7.34
CA ARG A 384 -11.20 -20.01 6.03
C ARG A 384 -12.27 -18.96 5.82
N ARG A 385 -12.88 -18.47 6.90
CA ARG A 385 -13.85 -17.38 6.87
C ARG A 385 -13.16 -16.04 7.07
N PRO A 386 -13.43 -15.04 6.24
CA PRO A 386 -12.95 -13.69 6.49
C PRO A 386 -13.55 -13.20 7.80
N GLY A 387 -12.77 -13.19 8.87
CA GLY A 387 -13.17 -12.58 10.12
C GLY A 387 -13.36 -11.06 9.96
N LEU A 388 -13.70 -10.37 11.06
CA LEU A 388 -13.88 -8.91 11.07
C LEU A 388 -12.69 -8.18 10.43
N ALA A 389 -11.45 -8.63 10.67
CA ALA A 389 -10.24 -8.07 10.06
C ALA A 389 -10.23 -8.21 8.53
N GLY A 390 -10.71 -9.32 7.98
CA GLY A 390 -10.82 -9.53 6.53
C GLY A 390 -11.84 -8.59 5.89
N TRP A 391 -13.00 -8.42 6.51
CA TRP A 391 -14.03 -7.49 6.03
C TRP A 391 -13.58 -6.03 6.11
N LEU A 392 -13.01 -5.60 7.25
CA LEU A 392 -12.48 -4.26 7.42
C LEU A 392 -11.33 -3.98 6.44
N GLY A 393 -10.42 -4.93 6.28
CA GLY A 393 -9.32 -4.81 5.34
C GLY A 393 -9.80 -4.73 3.89
N GLY A 394 -10.80 -5.54 3.49
CA GLY A 394 -11.43 -5.47 2.18
C GLY A 394 -12.10 -4.11 1.92
N ALA A 395 -12.85 -3.60 2.90
CA ALA A 395 -13.47 -2.27 2.82
C ALA A 395 -12.42 -1.15 2.68
N LEU A 396 -11.30 -1.22 3.42
CA LEU A 396 -10.20 -0.27 3.30
C LEU A 396 -9.53 -0.33 1.92
N ILE A 397 -9.36 -1.51 1.34
CA ILE A 397 -8.81 -1.64 -0.03
C ILE A 397 -9.70 -0.94 -1.03
N VAL A 398 -11.02 -1.21 -1.00
CA VAL A 398 -11.98 -0.58 -1.91
C VAL A 398 -12.02 0.93 -1.70
N ALA A 399 -12.08 1.40 -0.46
CA ALA A 399 -12.05 2.83 -0.14
C ALA A 399 -10.75 3.50 -0.59
N GLY A 400 -9.61 2.83 -0.42
CA GLY A 400 -8.30 3.31 -0.87
C GLY A 400 -8.21 3.44 -2.39
N ILE A 401 -8.73 2.47 -3.14
CA ILE A 401 -8.80 2.53 -4.62
C ILE A 401 -9.70 3.69 -5.06
N ALA A 402 -10.90 3.82 -4.47
CA ALA A 402 -11.82 4.90 -4.78
C ALA A 402 -11.20 6.28 -4.45
N ALA A 403 -10.54 6.41 -3.31
CA ALA A 403 -9.82 7.64 -2.92
C ALA A 403 -8.66 7.94 -3.86
N THR A 404 -7.89 6.93 -4.31
CA THR A 404 -6.82 7.11 -5.28
C THR A 404 -7.34 7.72 -6.58
N ILE A 405 -8.43 7.16 -7.12
CA ILE A 405 -9.05 7.66 -8.36
C ILE A 405 -9.62 9.07 -8.15
N GLY A 406 -10.39 9.28 -7.08
CA GLY A 406 -11.02 10.57 -6.80
C GLY A 406 -9.99 11.68 -6.58
N LEU A 407 -8.93 11.43 -5.79
CA LEU A 407 -7.89 12.41 -5.52
C LEU A 407 -6.95 12.64 -6.73
N ALA A 408 -6.78 11.63 -7.59
CA ALA A 408 -6.06 11.80 -8.86
C ALA A 408 -6.76 12.76 -9.81
N LEU A 409 -8.10 12.73 -9.83
CA LEU A 409 -8.91 13.55 -10.71
C LEU A 409 -9.19 14.96 -10.16
N THR A 410 -9.04 15.18 -8.85
CA THR A 410 -9.43 16.45 -8.20
C THR A 410 -8.26 17.20 -7.58
N ALA A 411 -7.60 16.64 -6.59
CA ALA A 411 -6.68 17.36 -5.69
C ALA A 411 -5.19 17.01 -5.88
N GLY A 412 -4.82 16.12 -6.80
CA GLY A 412 -3.43 15.73 -7.04
C GLY A 412 -2.76 14.95 -5.90
N HIS A 413 -3.53 14.35 -4.98
CA HIS A 413 -3.03 13.62 -3.80
C HIS A 413 -3.34 12.13 -3.84
N ALA A 414 -3.27 11.50 -5.01
CA ALA A 414 -3.63 10.09 -5.25
C ALA A 414 -2.92 9.10 -4.33
N LEU A 415 -1.68 9.37 -3.93
CA LEU A 415 -0.89 8.51 -3.04
C LEU A 415 -1.51 8.34 -1.64
N VAL A 416 -2.38 9.26 -1.18
CA VAL A 416 -3.13 9.08 0.08
C VAL A 416 -4.05 7.85 -0.01
N GLY A 417 -4.76 7.69 -1.14
CA GLY A 417 -5.59 6.52 -1.38
C GLY A 417 -4.77 5.22 -1.44
N VAL A 418 -3.58 5.27 -2.03
CA VAL A 418 -2.63 4.13 -2.04
C VAL A 418 -2.23 3.74 -0.61
N ALA A 419 -1.93 4.71 0.27
CA ALA A 419 -1.61 4.42 1.66
C ALA A 419 -2.76 3.72 2.40
N ILE A 420 -4.02 4.14 2.15
CA ILE A 420 -5.22 3.50 2.72
C ILE A 420 -5.37 2.06 2.20
N ALA A 421 -5.17 1.84 0.89
CA ALA A 421 -5.25 0.51 0.29
C ALA A 421 -4.18 -0.44 0.87
N LEU A 422 -2.94 0.04 1.08
CA LEU A 422 -1.86 -0.72 1.70
C LEU A 422 -2.18 -1.08 3.17
N ALA A 423 -2.79 -0.16 3.94
CA ALA A 423 -3.28 -0.46 5.29
C ALA A 423 -4.35 -1.56 5.26
N GLY A 424 -5.26 -1.53 4.28
CA GLY A 424 -6.26 -2.58 4.05
C GLY A 424 -5.62 -3.93 3.76
N ILE A 425 -4.63 -4.00 2.88
CA ILE A 425 -3.87 -5.22 2.56
C ILE A 425 -3.19 -5.77 3.81
N ALA A 426 -2.52 -4.91 4.59
CA ALA A 426 -1.88 -5.32 5.84
C ALA A 426 -2.89 -5.91 6.84
N THR A 427 -4.09 -5.33 6.93
CA THR A 427 -5.17 -5.81 7.80
C THR A 427 -5.70 -7.19 7.35
N VAL A 428 -5.85 -7.42 6.04
CA VAL A 428 -6.24 -8.74 5.48
C VAL A 428 -5.17 -9.80 5.75
N LEU A 429 -3.89 -9.42 5.70
CA LEU A 429 -2.78 -10.34 5.93
C LEU A 429 -2.52 -10.63 7.43
N LEU A 430 -2.97 -9.74 8.33
CA LEU A 430 -2.72 -9.83 9.76
C LEU A 430 -3.06 -11.22 10.36
N PRO A 431 -4.21 -11.86 10.05
CA PRO A 431 -4.55 -13.17 10.62
C PRO A 431 -3.53 -14.27 10.30
N LYS A 432 -2.75 -14.14 9.21
CA LYS A 432 -1.69 -15.10 8.87
C LYS A 432 -0.51 -15.05 9.86
N TYR A 433 -0.33 -13.94 10.54
CA TYR A 433 0.78 -13.71 11.46
C TYR A 433 0.36 -13.83 12.93
N LEU A 434 -0.94 -13.94 13.22
CA LEU A 434 -1.44 -14.20 14.56
C LEU A 434 -1.33 -15.69 14.92
N PRO A 435 -1.26 -16.05 16.20
CA PRO A 435 -1.35 -17.44 16.64
C PRO A 435 -2.63 -18.09 16.14
N VAL A 436 -2.54 -19.36 15.76
CA VAL A 436 -3.71 -20.13 15.26
C VAL A 436 -4.59 -20.59 16.41
N ARG A 437 -3.98 -20.87 17.58
CA ARG A 437 -4.69 -21.27 18.78
C ARG A 437 -5.51 -20.11 19.35
N THR A 438 -6.70 -20.43 19.79
CA THR A 438 -7.53 -19.53 20.60
C THR A 438 -6.99 -19.48 22.05
N ALA A 439 -7.55 -18.62 22.89
CA ALA A 439 -7.22 -18.62 24.33
C ALA A 439 -7.53 -19.98 24.97
N HIS A 440 -8.62 -20.65 24.57
CA HIS A 440 -8.99 -21.98 25.01
C HIS A 440 -7.98 -23.03 24.55
N GLY A 441 -7.63 -23.05 23.26
CA GLY A 441 -6.62 -23.95 22.71
C GLY A 441 -5.24 -23.76 23.35
N LEU A 442 -4.89 -22.52 23.70
CA LEU A 442 -3.66 -22.21 24.40
C LEU A 442 -3.63 -22.80 25.81
N ALA A 443 -4.72 -22.63 26.57
CA ALA A 443 -4.84 -23.22 27.91
C ALA A 443 -4.76 -24.76 27.85
N LEU A 444 -5.45 -25.37 26.90
CA LEU A 444 -5.39 -26.83 26.69
C LEU A 444 -4.01 -27.32 26.27
N SER A 445 -3.31 -26.60 25.41
CA SER A 445 -1.93 -26.97 25.03
C SER A 445 -0.97 -27.00 26.24
N GLY A 446 -1.16 -26.06 27.19
CA GLY A 446 -0.45 -26.05 28.44
C GLY A 446 -0.77 -27.27 29.31
N GLN A 447 -2.05 -27.66 29.38
CA GLN A 447 -2.49 -28.84 30.13
C GLN A 447 -2.00 -30.16 29.49
N ILE A 448 -1.99 -30.26 28.16
CA ILE A 448 -1.46 -31.44 27.45
C ILE A 448 0.05 -31.58 27.69
N ARG A 449 0.82 -30.50 27.67
CA ARG A 449 2.24 -30.56 28.05
C ARG A 449 2.43 -30.98 29.52
N ALA A 450 1.56 -30.50 30.41
CA ALA A 450 1.57 -30.92 31.82
C ALA A 450 1.20 -32.41 31.97
N LEU A 451 0.23 -32.90 31.20
CA LEU A 451 -0.14 -34.30 31.12
C LEU A 451 1.03 -35.17 30.64
N GLN A 452 1.71 -34.79 29.55
CA GLN A 452 2.87 -35.55 29.06
C GLN A 452 3.97 -35.68 30.10
N ARG A 453 4.26 -34.60 30.85
CA ARG A 453 5.23 -34.62 31.94
C ARG A 453 4.74 -35.49 33.11
N GLY A 454 3.45 -35.45 33.40
CA GLY A 454 2.84 -36.35 34.40
C GLY A 454 2.98 -37.82 34.02
N LEU A 455 2.73 -38.16 32.74
CA LEU A 455 2.91 -39.52 32.24
C LEU A 455 4.38 -39.97 32.31
N GLU A 456 5.36 -39.10 32.04
CA GLU A 456 6.78 -39.40 32.17
C GLU A 456 7.18 -39.69 33.63
N ALA A 457 6.53 -39.03 34.58
CA ALA A 457 6.76 -39.23 35.98
C ALA A 457 6.04 -40.46 36.57
N THR A 458 5.05 -40.97 35.83
CA THR A 458 4.24 -42.12 36.26
C THR A 458 5.05 -43.41 36.24
N ARG A 459 4.93 -44.17 37.31
CA ARG A 459 5.55 -45.51 37.48
C ARG A 459 4.47 -46.58 37.52
N ARG A 460 4.78 -47.75 36.97
CA ARG A 460 3.88 -48.91 36.95
C ARG A 460 3.32 -49.25 38.34
N GLU A 461 4.17 -49.15 39.37
CA GLU A 461 3.84 -49.47 40.78
C GLU A 461 2.74 -48.55 41.36
N GLN A 462 2.50 -47.40 40.74
CA GLN A 462 1.46 -46.46 41.14
C GLN A 462 0.07 -46.85 40.61
N VAL A 463 0.02 -47.85 39.70
CA VAL A 463 -1.17 -48.32 39.07
C VAL A 463 -1.50 -49.73 39.57
N PRO A 464 -2.72 -49.98 40.10
CA PRO A 464 -3.14 -51.30 40.52
C PRO A 464 -3.00 -52.32 39.35
N PRO A 465 -2.57 -53.58 39.66
CA PRO A 465 -2.33 -54.57 38.62
C PRO A 465 -3.50 -54.79 37.66
N ILE A 466 -4.73 -54.66 38.14
CA ILE A 466 -5.95 -54.84 37.35
C ILE A 466 -6.18 -53.69 36.34
N ASP A 467 -5.62 -52.52 36.58
CA ASP A 467 -5.80 -51.32 35.73
C ASP A 467 -4.58 -51.04 34.84
N GLN A 468 -3.43 -51.72 35.09
CA GLN A 468 -2.17 -51.47 34.39
C GLN A 468 -2.29 -51.53 32.88
N GLU A 469 -2.97 -52.58 32.33
CA GLU A 469 -3.14 -52.71 30.88
C GLU A 469 -4.00 -51.61 30.27
N THR A 470 -5.08 -51.22 30.96
CA THR A 470 -5.99 -50.18 30.49
C THR A 470 -5.31 -48.79 30.55
N VAL A 471 -4.62 -48.48 31.65
CA VAL A 471 -3.86 -47.25 31.78
C VAL A 471 -2.73 -47.16 30.77
N PHE A 472 -1.95 -48.26 30.62
CA PHE A 472 -0.88 -48.33 29.63
C PHE A 472 -1.42 -48.06 28.23
N SER A 473 -2.47 -48.78 27.81
CA SER A 473 -3.04 -48.69 26.46
C SER A 473 -3.63 -47.31 26.19
N ARG A 474 -4.41 -46.73 27.12
CA ARG A 474 -5.05 -45.43 26.94
C ARG A 474 -4.09 -44.24 26.95
N ALA A 475 -2.97 -44.32 27.68
CA ALA A 475 -1.97 -43.26 27.71
C ALA A 475 -0.98 -43.35 26.52
N LEU A 476 -0.77 -44.55 25.96
CA LEU A 476 0.23 -44.79 24.92
C LEU A 476 0.09 -43.85 23.69
N PRO A 477 -1.13 -43.57 23.12
CA PRO A 477 -1.28 -42.66 21.99
C PRO A 477 -0.75 -41.23 22.31
N PHE A 478 -0.90 -40.75 23.55
CA PHE A 478 -0.37 -39.44 23.97
C PHE A 478 1.15 -39.43 24.09
N MET A 479 1.77 -40.60 24.38
CA MET A 479 3.22 -40.76 24.38
C MET A 479 3.81 -40.91 22.99
N VAL A 480 3.04 -41.42 22.02
CA VAL A 480 3.40 -41.48 20.60
C VAL A 480 3.59 -40.07 20.04
N ILE A 481 2.63 -39.16 20.27
CA ILE A 481 2.71 -37.75 19.84
C ILE A 481 4.00 -37.08 20.35
N GLY A 482 4.39 -37.32 21.60
CA GLY A 482 5.62 -36.77 22.20
C GLY A 482 6.91 -37.46 21.79
N SER A 483 6.87 -38.44 20.89
CA SER A 483 8.00 -39.33 20.54
C SER A 483 8.62 -40.03 21.76
N ARG A 484 7.78 -40.37 22.74
CA ARG A 484 8.19 -40.95 24.05
C ARG A 484 7.57 -42.30 24.33
N ALA A 485 6.99 -42.92 23.31
CA ALA A 485 6.37 -44.24 23.42
C ALA A 485 7.32 -45.29 23.97
N ASP A 486 8.60 -45.28 23.57
CA ASP A 486 9.62 -46.22 24.07
C ASP A 486 9.87 -46.07 25.56
N ASN A 487 9.83 -44.84 26.10
CA ASN A 487 10.00 -44.63 27.55
C ASN A 487 8.80 -45.20 28.32
N TRP A 488 7.59 -45.01 27.78
CA TRP A 488 6.37 -45.53 28.38
C TRP A 488 6.32 -47.07 28.33
N ILE A 489 6.66 -47.66 27.19
CA ILE A 489 6.78 -49.12 27.06
C ILE A 489 7.81 -49.67 28.06
N ARG A 490 8.95 -49.05 28.22
CA ARG A 490 9.97 -49.44 29.19
C ARG A 490 9.51 -49.32 30.66
N ALA A 491 8.74 -48.25 30.98
CA ALA A 491 8.20 -48.07 32.32
C ALA A 491 7.20 -49.16 32.73
N PHE A 492 6.53 -49.76 31.75
CA PHE A 492 5.56 -50.86 31.91
C PHE A 492 6.07 -52.23 31.42
N ARG A 493 7.40 -52.38 31.26
CA ARG A 493 8.01 -53.62 30.70
C ARG A 493 7.49 -54.90 31.35
N ASP A 494 7.31 -54.92 32.68
CA ASP A 494 6.85 -56.07 33.42
C ASP A 494 5.32 -56.17 33.49
N LEU A 495 4.63 -55.41 32.65
CA LEU A 495 3.20 -55.59 32.50
C LEU A 495 2.93 -57.00 31.98
N ASN A 496 2.12 -57.71 32.71
CA ASN A 496 1.63 -59.02 32.28
C ASN A 496 0.24 -58.80 31.69
N PRO A 497 0.14 -58.75 30.35
CA PRO A 497 -1.16 -58.55 29.71
C PRO A 497 -2.03 -59.78 30.03
N SER A 498 -3.22 -59.50 30.52
CA SER A 498 -4.31 -60.41 30.80
C SER A 498 -4.16 -61.38 31.98
N ALA A 499 -4.76 -60.96 33.09
CA ALA A 499 -5.27 -61.90 34.09
C ALA A 499 -6.43 -62.80 33.57
N ASP A 500 -7.06 -62.43 32.42
CA ASP A 500 -8.29 -63.01 31.88
C ASP A 500 -8.09 -63.90 30.64
N ALA A 501 -7.03 -64.71 30.61
CA ALA A 501 -6.88 -65.78 29.61
C ALA A 501 -6.78 -65.42 28.12
N GLN A 502 -6.65 -64.14 27.75
CA GLN A 502 -6.28 -63.72 26.41
C GLN A 502 -4.87 -63.16 26.37
N PRO A 503 -3.95 -63.84 25.73
CA PRO A 503 -2.54 -63.43 25.70
C PRO A 503 -2.35 -62.19 24.81
N GLY A 504 -1.54 -61.26 25.28
CA GLY A 504 -1.19 -60.00 24.59
C GLY A 504 -2.16 -58.85 24.87
N LEU A 505 -1.81 -57.65 24.35
CA LEU A 505 -2.70 -56.51 24.43
C LEU A 505 -3.95 -56.75 23.59
N TYR A 506 -5.15 -56.53 24.13
CA TYR A 506 -6.42 -56.82 23.47
C TYR A 506 -6.60 -56.18 22.11
N TRP A 507 -5.91 -55.08 21.86
CA TRP A 507 -5.99 -54.31 20.63
C TRP A 507 -4.82 -54.56 19.65
N PHE A 508 -3.69 -55.14 20.15
CA PHE A 508 -2.47 -55.44 19.40
C PHE A 508 -2.16 -56.92 19.53
N GLY A 509 -2.66 -57.75 18.62
CA GLY A 509 -2.57 -59.18 18.70
C GLY A 509 -1.27 -59.77 18.19
N GLY A 510 -1.13 -61.11 18.29
CA GLY A 510 0.01 -61.87 17.74
C GLY A 510 1.16 -62.14 18.73
N PHE A 511 1.07 -61.64 19.95
CA PHE A 511 2.10 -61.85 21.00
C PHE A 511 1.60 -62.70 22.16
N GLU A 512 0.97 -63.83 21.85
CA GLU A 512 0.30 -64.71 22.77
C GLU A 512 1.19 -65.33 23.85
N ARG A 513 2.49 -65.15 23.75
CA ARG A 513 3.50 -65.58 24.73
C ARG A 513 4.43 -64.47 25.19
N ASP A 514 4.09 -63.21 24.91
CA ASP A 514 4.90 -62.04 25.26
C ASP A 514 4.57 -61.57 26.67
N ARG A 515 5.24 -62.14 27.65
CA ARG A 515 5.00 -61.85 29.08
C ARG A 515 5.47 -60.45 29.50
N ASN A 516 6.40 -59.86 28.75
CA ASN A 516 7.12 -58.66 29.20
C ASN A 516 7.08 -57.54 28.16
N LEU A 517 6.09 -57.49 27.28
CA LEU A 517 5.98 -56.53 26.16
C LEU A 517 7.24 -56.46 25.25
N GLN A 518 8.16 -57.45 25.31
CA GLN A 518 9.40 -57.42 24.52
C GLN A 518 9.17 -57.40 23.03
N ARG A 519 8.27 -58.28 22.56
CA ARG A 519 7.91 -58.34 21.14
C ARG A 519 7.09 -57.11 20.72
N PHE A 520 6.17 -56.66 21.58
CA PHE A 520 5.45 -55.43 21.38
C PHE A 520 6.41 -54.26 21.22
N ALA A 521 7.38 -54.10 22.13
CA ALA A 521 8.40 -53.05 22.08
C ALA A 521 9.25 -53.10 20.80
N GLY A 522 9.50 -54.31 20.25
CA GLY A 522 10.24 -54.47 19.01
C GLY A 522 9.43 -54.14 17.75
N HIS A 523 8.10 -54.32 17.75
CA HIS A 523 7.24 -54.13 16.55
C HIS A 523 6.49 -52.79 16.53
N PHE A 524 6.13 -52.25 17.70
CA PHE A 524 5.29 -51.09 17.80
C PHE A 524 5.91 -49.82 17.17
N PRO A 525 7.21 -49.50 17.37
CA PRO A 525 7.83 -48.32 16.70
C PRO A 525 7.78 -48.43 15.16
N PHE A 526 8.00 -49.64 14.60
CA PHE A 526 7.92 -49.83 13.15
C PHE A 526 6.50 -49.67 12.64
N PHE A 527 5.48 -50.09 13.39
CA PHE A 527 4.09 -49.86 13.08
C PHE A 527 3.77 -48.37 13.03
N ILE A 528 4.23 -47.58 14.03
CA ILE A 528 4.07 -46.11 14.05
C ILE A 528 4.74 -45.47 12.82
N THR A 529 6.00 -45.84 12.54
CA THR A 529 6.71 -45.31 11.36
C THR A 529 5.99 -45.68 10.05
N ALA A 530 5.42 -46.86 9.97
CA ALA A 530 4.64 -47.30 8.80
C ALA A 530 3.36 -46.45 8.62
N LEU A 531 2.65 -46.13 9.72
CA LEU A 531 1.50 -45.23 9.70
C LEU A 531 1.88 -43.81 9.32
N GLU A 532 2.98 -43.28 9.90
CA GLU A 532 3.51 -41.96 9.55
C GLU A 532 3.83 -41.85 8.06
N GLY A 533 4.47 -42.90 7.50
CA GLY A 533 4.74 -42.96 6.07
C GLY A 533 3.47 -43.01 5.21
N LEU A 534 2.41 -43.67 5.71
CA LEU A 534 1.13 -43.77 5.02
C LEU A 534 0.37 -42.42 4.94
N PHE A 535 0.45 -41.66 6.00
CA PHE A 535 -0.23 -40.36 6.12
C PHE A 535 0.70 -39.14 5.85
N ALA A 536 1.92 -39.38 5.35
CA ALA A 536 2.80 -38.34 4.90
C ALA A 536 2.14 -37.49 3.78
N PRO A 537 2.41 -36.18 3.70
CA PRO A 537 1.90 -35.38 2.61
C PRO A 537 2.43 -35.92 1.28
N GLU A 538 1.55 -36.04 0.29
CA GLU A 538 1.96 -36.34 -1.10
C GLU A 538 2.93 -35.22 -1.56
N ARG A 539 4.09 -35.60 -2.05
CA ARG A 539 5.11 -34.67 -2.56
C ARG A 539 4.77 -34.22 -3.97
#